data_b34f96e2c86c7e0df74a448467155fef
#
_entry.id   b34f96e2c86c7e0df74a448467155fef
#
_cell.length_a   1.000
_cell.length_b   1.000
_cell.length_c   1.000
_cell.angle_alpha   90.00
_cell.angle_beta   90.00
_cell.angle_gamma   90.00
#
_symmetry.space_group_name_H-M   'P 1'
#
loop_
_entity.id
_entity.type
_entity.pdbx_description
1 polymer ?
#
loop_
_entity_poly.entity_id
_entity_poly.type
_entity_poly.pdbx_seq_one_letter_code
_entity_poly.pdbx_strand_id
1 'polypeptide(L)'
;KRQVIAYGAIMGACLVGGIFEGILGAFLKPLRKFFPAIVTGSVVIAIGLSLLGVGINYFCGGTGKNDYGSLPNLFIGMVVLIVIVLLKHFAPSRSIFSSSAILFGILAGYVVAIIMTLTMSHTGVTADGVKYTYSWVVNFDEVKNAAWIAVPSFIGFGKLSDVGISFHANAIIPIGIMFIVTAIETVGDISACVEGGMDREATDSELSGGVICDGLGSSFAALFGVLPNTSFSQNVGLVSMTKVVNRFAISMGAIFLVICGFCPKIG
;
A
#
# COMPACT_ATOMS: atom_id res chain seq x y z
N LYS A 1 -13.59 11.23 22.74
CA LYS A 1 -12.53 12.19 23.16
C LYS A 1 -11.14 11.54 23.21
N ARG A 2 -10.92 10.38 23.90
CA ARG A 2 -9.59 9.74 23.98
C ARG A 2 -9.03 9.32 22.60
N GLN A 3 -9.85 8.77 21.72
CA GLN A 3 -9.45 8.36 20.36
C GLN A 3 -9.02 9.57 19.51
N VAL A 4 -9.72 10.69 19.63
CA VAL A 4 -9.41 11.94 18.91
C VAL A 4 -8.06 12.52 19.35
N ILE A 5 -7.79 12.52 20.66
CA ILE A 5 -6.50 12.98 21.22
C ILE A 5 -5.37 12.05 20.77
N ALA A 6 -5.60 10.72 20.81
CA ALA A 6 -4.60 9.75 20.34
C ALA A 6 -4.27 9.92 18.85
N TYR A 7 -5.29 10.16 18.03
CA TYR A 7 -5.11 10.39 16.60
C TYR A 7 -4.30 11.67 16.32
N GLY A 8 -4.63 12.78 17.00
CA GLY A 8 -3.87 14.02 16.90
C GLY A 8 -2.41 13.87 17.34
N ALA A 9 -2.15 13.06 18.38
CA ALA A 9 -0.80 12.75 18.84
C ALA A 9 -0.02 11.89 17.82
N ILE A 10 -0.69 10.94 17.16
CA ILE A 10 -0.09 10.15 16.09
C ILE A 10 0.28 11.06 14.91
N MET A 11 -0.63 11.94 14.47
CA MET A 11 -0.35 12.86 13.36
C MET A 11 0.81 13.81 13.67
N GLY A 12 0.88 14.34 14.90
CA GLY A 12 2.02 15.16 15.34
C GLY A 12 3.34 14.39 15.36
N ALA A 13 3.30 13.14 15.80
CA ALA A 13 4.47 12.27 15.81
C ALA A 13 4.91 11.88 14.38
N CYS A 14 3.97 11.64 13.46
CA CYS A 14 4.26 11.37 12.05
C CYS A 14 4.88 12.58 11.35
N LEU A 15 4.40 13.78 11.65
CA LEU A 15 4.97 15.01 11.10
C LEU A 15 6.44 15.18 11.52
N VAL A 16 6.74 15.00 12.81
CA VAL A 16 8.10 15.10 13.33
C VAL A 16 8.96 13.95 12.82
N GLY A 17 8.43 12.72 12.84
CA GLY A 17 9.14 11.52 12.40
C GLY A 17 9.52 11.56 10.93
N GLY A 18 8.63 12.03 10.06
CA GLY A 18 8.93 12.15 8.63
C GLY A 18 9.97 13.23 8.32
N ILE A 19 9.95 14.38 9.04
CA ILE A 19 11.04 15.37 8.94
C ILE A 19 12.36 14.74 9.39
N PHE A 20 12.35 14.00 10.50
CA PHE A 20 13.53 13.29 10.99
C PHE A 20 14.08 12.29 9.97
N GLU A 21 13.20 11.50 9.33
CA GLU A 21 13.59 10.58 8.26
C GLU A 21 14.16 11.33 7.04
N GLY A 22 13.55 12.44 6.63
CA GLY A 22 14.11 13.30 5.57
C GLY A 22 15.53 13.79 5.90
N ILE A 23 15.78 14.16 7.15
CA ILE A 23 17.14 14.52 7.63
C ILE A 23 18.06 13.30 7.56
N LEU A 24 17.63 12.11 8.02
CA LEU A 24 18.42 10.89 7.90
C LEU A 24 18.77 10.60 6.44
N GLY A 25 17.84 10.79 5.51
CA GLY A 25 18.07 10.64 4.08
C GLY A 25 19.17 11.58 3.55
N ALA A 26 19.20 12.84 4.00
CA ALA A 26 20.23 13.80 3.63
C ALA A 26 21.65 13.37 4.12
N PHE A 27 21.70 12.69 5.25
CA PHE A 27 22.94 12.15 5.83
C PHE A 27 23.16 10.66 5.54
N LEU A 28 22.47 10.09 4.56
CA LEU A 28 22.55 8.67 4.27
C LEU A 28 23.94 8.21 3.82
N LYS A 29 24.67 9.04 3.08
CA LYS A 29 26.01 8.70 2.57
C LYS A 29 26.98 8.20 3.64
N PRO A 30 27.17 8.87 4.80
CA PRO A 30 28.00 8.32 5.87
C PRO A 30 27.36 7.12 6.59
N LEU A 31 26.03 7.01 6.55
CA LEU A 31 25.30 5.91 7.19
C LEU A 31 25.28 4.64 6.32
N ARG A 32 25.48 4.74 5.00
CA ARG A 32 25.45 3.60 4.08
C ARG A 32 26.39 2.45 4.50
N LYS A 33 27.49 2.75 5.16
CA LYS A 33 28.41 1.72 5.69
C LYS A 33 27.75 0.76 6.70
N PHE A 34 26.66 1.19 7.33
CA PHE A 34 25.88 0.37 8.27
C PHE A 34 24.81 -0.45 7.58
N PHE A 35 24.57 -0.21 6.27
CA PHE A 35 23.58 -0.91 5.45
C PHE A 35 24.24 -1.65 4.28
N PRO A 36 25.12 -2.64 4.55
CA PRO A 36 25.67 -3.49 3.50
C PRO A 36 24.53 -4.30 2.84
N ALA A 37 24.74 -4.73 1.60
CA ALA A 37 23.74 -5.43 0.79
C ALA A 37 23.11 -6.64 1.51
N ILE A 38 23.87 -7.31 2.39
CA ILE A 38 23.34 -8.44 3.18
C ILE A 38 22.27 -7.99 4.19
N VAL A 39 22.41 -6.81 4.78
CA VAL A 39 21.42 -6.26 5.73
C VAL A 39 20.15 -5.88 4.98
N THR A 40 20.26 -5.13 3.88
CA THR A 40 19.10 -4.74 3.06
C THR A 40 18.39 -5.96 2.48
N GLY A 41 19.14 -6.95 1.96
CA GLY A 41 18.56 -8.20 1.46
C GLY A 41 17.84 -9.00 2.54
N SER A 42 18.41 -9.07 3.76
CA SER A 42 17.75 -9.75 4.89
C SER A 42 16.44 -9.07 5.30
N VAL A 43 16.42 -7.72 5.30
CA VAL A 43 15.20 -6.94 5.59
C VAL A 43 14.13 -7.20 4.55
N VAL A 44 14.47 -7.17 3.26
CA VAL A 44 13.51 -7.44 2.16
C VAL A 44 12.94 -8.86 2.27
N ILE A 45 13.77 -9.86 2.58
CA ILE A 45 13.31 -11.24 2.80
C ILE A 45 12.36 -11.30 4.01
N ALA A 46 12.71 -10.67 5.12
CA ALA A 46 11.87 -10.65 6.33
C ALA A 46 10.51 -9.99 6.07
N ILE A 47 10.49 -8.86 5.33
CA ILE A 47 9.26 -8.20 4.90
C ILE A 47 8.44 -9.14 4.02
N GLY A 48 9.05 -9.75 2.99
CA GLY A 48 8.37 -10.70 2.10
C GLY A 48 7.70 -11.85 2.86
N LEU A 49 8.41 -12.44 3.82
CA LEU A 49 7.88 -13.51 4.66
C LEU A 49 6.74 -13.05 5.57
N SER A 50 6.83 -11.84 6.15
CA SER A 50 5.76 -11.28 6.98
C SER A 50 4.49 -11.00 6.18
N LEU A 51 4.63 -10.58 4.94
CA LEU A 51 3.52 -10.28 4.04
C LEU A 51 2.79 -11.53 3.54
N LEU A 52 3.40 -12.72 3.60
CA LEU A 52 2.71 -13.97 3.26
C LEU A 52 1.46 -14.19 4.11
N GLY A 53 1.54 -13.96 5.42
CA GLY A 53 0.38 -14.06 6.32
C GLY A 53 -0.73 -13.07 5.95
N VAL A 54 -0.36 -11.84 5.61
CA VAL A 54 -1.31 -10.81 5.15
C VAL A 54 -1.94 -11.22 3.83
N GLY A 55 -1.14 -11.72 2.88
CA GLY A 55 -1.63 -12.21 1.59
C GLY A 55 -2.64 -13.35 1.74
N ILE A 56 -2.35 -14.34 2.59
CA ILE A 56 -3.26 -15.45 2.89
C ILE A 56 -4.57 -14.92 3.49
N ASN A 57 -4.48 -13.97 4.42
CA ASN A 57 -5.66 -13.39 5.04
C ASN A 57 -6.57 -12.70 4.02
N TYR A 58 -6.03 -11.92 3.09
CA TYR A 58 -6.82 -11.32 2.01
C TYR A 58 -7.36 -12.34 1.03
N PHE A 59 -6.56 -13.35 0.69
CA PHE A 59 -6.98 -14.47 -0.17
C PHE A 59 -8.20 -15.22 0.41
N CYS A 60 -8.28 -15.29 1.73
CA CYS A 60 -9.40 -15.91 2.46
C CYS A 60 -10.60 -14.97 2.69
N GLY A 61 -10.59 -13.74 2.17
CA GLY A 61 -11.70 -12.79 2.30
C GLY A 61 -11.52 -11.72 3.38
N GLY A 62 -10.36 -11.66 4.04
CA GLY A 62 -10.02 -10.64 5.04
C GLY A 62 -10.24 -11.09 6.49
N THR A 63 -9.30 -10.77 7.36
CA THR A 63 -9.36 -11.08 8.80
C THR A 63 -10.56 -10.44 9.47
N GLY A 64 -11.20 -11.17 10.38
CA GLY A 64 -12.34 -10.68 11.16
C GLY A 64 -13.67 -10.65 10.41
N LYS A 65 -13.73 -11.16 9.18
CA LYS A 65 -14.97 -11.37 8.45
C LYS A 65 -15.61 -12.72 8.83
N ASN A 66 -16.95 -12.75 8.88
CA ASN A 66 -17.69 -13.95 9.25
C ASN A 66 -17.60 -15.07 8.19
N ASP A 67 -17.24 -14.71 6.96
CA ASP A 67 -17.03 -15.62 5.83
C ASP A 67 -15.55 -15.87 5.52
N TYR A 68 -14.65 -15.59 6.47
CA TYR A 68 -13.23 -15.87 6.33
C TYR A 68 -12.97 -17.34 5.98
N GLY A 69 -12.16 -17.60 4.97
CA GLY A 69 -11.84 -18.95 4.51
C GLY A 69 -12.98 -19.69 3.81
N SER A 70 -14.08 -19.00 3.49
CA SER A 70 -15.19 -19.61 2.76
C SER A 70 -14.79 -20.03 1.34
N LEU A 71 -15.42 -21.09 0.82
CA LEU A 71 -15.15 -21.57 -0.54
C LEU A 71 -15.32 -20.49 -1.61
N PRO A 72 -16.34 -19.59 -1.57
CA PRO A 72 -16.45 -18.50 -2.53
C PRO A 72 -15.25 -17.56 -2.53
N ASN A 73 -14.74 -17.18 -1.36
CA ASN A 73 -13.55 -16.32 -1.25
C ASN A 73 -12.31 -17.01 -1.82
N LEU A 74 -12.09 -18.27 -1.45
CA LEU A 74 -10.98 -19.07 -1.97
C LEU A 74 -11.08 -19.26 -3.49
N PHE A 75 -12.29 -19.45 -4.01
CA PHE A 75 -12.53 -19.60 -5.45
C PHE A 75 -12.15 -18.33 -6.21
N ILE A 76 -12.58 -17.16 -5.77
CA ILE A 76 -12.21 -15.88 -6.40
C ILE A 76 -10.68 -15.68 -6.34
N GLY A 77 -10.07 -15.89 -5.17
CA GLY A 77 -8.64 -15.79 -5.01
C GLY A 77 -7.87 -16.76 -5.94
N MET A 78 -8.35 -17.99 -6.08
CA MET A 78 -7.76 -18.97 -6.97
C MET A 78 -7.89 -18.57 -8.44
N VAL A 79 -9.04 -18.05 -8.87
CA VAL A 79 -9.22 -17.54 -10.24
C VAL A 79 -8.24 -16.42 -10.54
N VAL A 80 -8.09 -15.44 -9.63
CA VAL A 80 -7.13 -14.34 -9.78
C VAL A 80 -5.72 -14.88 -9.92
N LEU A 81 -5.31 -15.79 -9.03
CA LEU A 81 -3.99 -16.41 -9.05
C LEU A 81 -3.72 -17.15 -10.38
N ILE A 82 -4.66 -18.00 -10.79
CA ILE A 82 -4.55 -18.77 -12.04
C ILE A 82 -4.42 -17.83 -13.25
N VAL A 83 -5.24 -16.79 -13.33
CA VAL A 83 -5.16 -15.83 -14.44
C VAL A 83 -3.81 -15.12 -14.48
N ILE A 84 -3.30 -14.68 -13.33
CA ILE A 84 -1.97 -14.04 -13.24
C ILE A 84 -0.88 -15.01 -13.73
N VAL A 85 -0.87 -16.24 -13.22
CA VAL A 85 0.13 -17.25 -13.57
C VAL A 85 0.06 -17.59 -15.07
N LEU A 86 -1.15 -17.82 -15.60
CA LEU A 86 -1.34 -18.14 -17.02
C LEU A 86 -0.86 -16.98 -17.91
N LEU A 87 -1.27 -15.75 -17.63
CA LEU A 87 -0.82 -14.59 -18.41
C LEU A 87 0.68 -14.37 -18.31
N LYS A 88 1.27 -14.61 -17.15
CA LYS A 88 2.71 -14.44 -16.97
C LYS A 88 3.51 -15.51 -17.67
N HIS A 89 3.02 -16.76 -17.73
CA HIS A 89 3.74 -17.89 -18.30
C HIS A 89 3.52 -18.05 -19.82
N PHE A 90 2.29 -17.85 -20.27
CA PHE A 90 1.93 -18.14 -21.68
C PHE A 90 1.90 -16.90 -22.58
N ALA A 91 1.73 -15.70 -22.03
CA ALA A 91 1.74 -14.48 -22.85
C ALA A 91 3.17 -14.12 -23.27
N PRO A 92 3.38 -13.58 -24.48
CA PRO A 92 4.68 -13.12 -24.93
C PRO A 92 5.29 -12.11 -23.96
N SER A 93 6.58 -12.22 -23.64
CA SER A 93 7.27 -11.44 -22.59
C SER A 93 7.17 -9.92 -22.77
N ARG A 94 6.96 -9.43 -24.01
CA ARG A 94 6.77 -8.01 -24.34
C ARG A 94 5.30 -7.62 -24.55
N SER A 95 4.37 -8.52 -24.28
CA SER A 95 2.92 -8.25 -24.41
C SER A 95 2.42 -7.42 -23.24
N ILE A 96 1.41 -6.57 -23.48
CA ILE A 96 0.65 -5.86 -22.46
C ILE A 96 0.06 -6.86 -21.45
N PHE A 97 -0.39 -8.03 -21.90
CA PHE A 97 -0.95 -9.08 -21.05
C PHE A 97 0.07 -9.64 -20.03
N SER A 98 1.32 -9.85 -20.45
CA SER A 98 2.37 -10.28 -19.52
C SER A 98 2.81 -9.16 -18.57
N SER A 99 2.94 -7.94 -19.08
CA SER A 99 3.36 -6.78 -18.26
C SER A 99 2.29 -6.35 -17.26
N SER A 100 1.01 -6.50 -17.61
CA SER A 100 -0.13 -6.11 -16.77
C SER A 100 -0.90 -7.32 -16.23
N ALA A 101 -0.26 -8.48 -16.07
CA ALA A 101 -0.91 -9.72 -15.67
C ALA A 101 -1.68 -9.59 -14.34
N ILE A 102 -1.15 -8.82 -13.39
CA ILE A 102 -1.81 -8.57 -12.10
C ILE A 102 -3.10 -7.76 -12.29
N LEU A 103 -3.08 -6.72 -13.13
CA LEU A 103 -4.28 -5.94 -13.45
C LEU A 103 -5.37 -6.83 -14.06
N PHE A 104 -5.02 -7.67 -15.04
CA PHE A 104 -5.98 -8.59 -15.65
C PHE A 104 -6.48 -9.66 -14.66
N GLY A 105 -5.64 -10.12 -13.74
CA GLY A 105 -6.05 -10.99 -12.66
C GLY A 105 -7.08 -10.35 -11.75
N ILE A 106 -6.85 -9.11 -11.33
CA ILE A 106 -7.80 -8.33 -10.52
C ILE A 106 -9.12 -8.13 -11.26
N LEU A 107 -9.07 -7.74 -12.54
CA LEU A 107 -10.28 -7.58 -13.37
C LEU A 107 -11.06 -8.89 -13.49
N ALA A 108 -10.39 -10.01 -13.70
CA ALA A 108 -11.02 -11.33 -13.72
C ALA A 108 -11.69 -11.66 -12.38
N GLY A 109 -11.04 -11.36 -11.26
CA GLY A 109 -11.62 -11.50 -9.92
C GLY A 109 -12.88 -10.66 -9.74
N TYR A 110 -12.87 -9.39 -10.18
CA TYR A 110 -14.07 -8.54 -10.15
C TYR A 110 -15.20 -9.09 -11.00
N VAL A 111 -14.91 -9.56 -12.22
CA VAL A 111 -15.94 -10.17 -13.10
C VAL A 111 -16.57 -11.36 -12.40
N VAL A 112 -15.78 -12.25 -11.81
CA VAL A 112 -16.31 -13.41 -11.07
C VAL A 112 -17.12 -12.97 -9.85
N ALA A 113 -16.65 -12.01 -9.08
CA ALA A 113 -17.35 -11.47 -7.91
C ALA A 113 -18.70 -10.83 -8.32
N ILE A 114 -18.75 -10.11 -9.43
CA ILE A 114 -20.01 -9.54 -9.99
C ILE A 114 -20.96 -10.64 -10.40
N ILE A 115 -20.50 -11.66 -11.13
CA ILE A 115 -21.34 -12.81 -11.53
C ILE A 115 -21.90 -13.51 -10.30
N MET A 116 -21.08 -13.76 -9.30
CA MET A 116 -21.51 -14.37 -8.04
C MET A 116 -22.50 -13.48 -7.29
N THR A 117 -22.29 -12.16 -7.27
CA THR A 117 -23.23 -11.19 -6.70
C THR A 117 -24.59 -11.24 -7.39
N LEU A 118 -24.63 -11.43 -8.70
CA LEU A 118 -25.89 -11.51 -9.45
C LEU A 118 -26.61 -12.88 -9.33
N THR A 119 -25.88 -13.94 -9.00
CA THR A 119 -26.42 -15.32 -9.06
C THR A 119 -26.59 -15.97 -7.69
N MET A 120 -25.89 -15.51 -6.66
CA MET A 120 -25.86 -16.13 -5.34
C MET A 120 -26.49 -15.23 -4.27
N SER A 121 -26.85 -15.82 -3.12
CA SER A 121 -27.35 -15.06 -1.96
C SER A 121 -26.27 -14.18 -1.36
N HIS A 122 -26.59 -12.93 -1.07
CA HIS A 122 -25.64 -11.92 -0.57
C HIS A 122 -25.39 -12.02 0.94
N THR A 123 -26.25 -12.71 1.66
CA THR A 123 -26.23 -12.75 3.12
C THR A 123 -26.10 -14.16 3.64
N GLY A 124 -25.27 -14.31 4.67
CA GLY A 124 -25.18 -15.50 5.49
C GLY A 124 -25.71 -15.23 6.90
N VAL A 125 -25.83 -16.29 7.69
CA VAL A 125 -26.23 -16.23 9.09
C VAL A 125 -25.14 -16.91 9.92
N THR A 126 -24.68 -16.23 10.98
CA THR A 126 -23.73 -16.84 11.95
C THR A 126 -24.41 -17.89 12.79
N ALA A 127 -23.64 -18.71 13.51
CA ALA A 127 -24.16 -19.68 14.49
C ALA A 127 -25.07 -19.03 15.54
N ASP A 128 -24.83 -17.75 15.87
CA ASP A 128 -25.62 -16.96 16.82
C ASP A 128 -26.86 -16.30 16.18
N GLY A 129 -27.19 -16.61 14.92
CA GLY A 129 -28.38 -16.10 14.24
C GLY A 129 -28.21 -14.67 13.67
N VAL A 130 -27.01 -14.07 13.74
CA VAL A 130 -26.76 -12.73 13.21
C VAL A 130 -26.56 -12.79 11.70
N LYS A 131 -27.32 -11.99 10.95
CA LYS A 131 -27.15 -11.84 9.49
C LYS A 131 -25.91 -11.01 9.19
N TYR A 132 -25.13 -11.46 8.21
CA TYR A 132 -23.98 -10.72 7.70
C TYR A 132 -23.97 -10.76 6.17
N THR A 133 -23.34 -9.76 5.53
CA THR A 133 -23.10 -9.75 4.09
C THR A 133 -21.75 -10.39 3.82
N TYR A 134 -21.69 -11.24 2.81
CA TYR A 134 -20.44 -11.88 2.38
C TYR A 134 -19.42 -10.85 1.89
N SER A 135 -18.14 -11.07 2.17
CA SER A 135 -17.05 -10.16 1.80
C SER A 135 -16.80 -10.04 0.30
N TRP A 136 -17.20 -11.05 -0.48
CA TRP A 136 -17.07 -11.08 -1.94
C TRP A 136 -18.21 -10.35 -2.67
N VAL A 137 -19.26 -9.92 -1.98
CA VAL A 137 -20.40 -9.20 -2.59
C VAL A 137 -19.97 -7.79 -2.99
N VAL A 138 -20.13 -7.47 -4.27
CA VAL A 138 -19.84 -6.14 -4.80
C VAL A 138 -20.97 -5.18 -4.48
N ASN A 139 -20.70 -4.14 -3.69
CA ASN A 139 -21.67 -3.13 -3.30
C ASN A 139 -21.66 -1.95 -4.29
N PHE A 140 -22.55 -1.99 -5.25
CA PHE A 140 -22.69 -0.91 -6.24
C PHE A 140 -23.29 0.38 -5.67
N ASP A 141 -23.99 0.31 -4.54
CA ASP A 141 -24.63 1.49 -3.96
C ASP A 141 -23.60 2.46 -3.39
N GLU A 142 -22.48 1.96 -2.86
CA GLU A 142 -21.36 2.80 -2.42
C GLU A 142 -20.78 3.60 -3.58
N VAL A 143 -20.54 2.95 -4.73
CA VAL A 143 -20.04 3.62 -5.94
C VAL A 143 -21.08 4.62 -6.49
N LYS A 144 -22.36 4.26 -6.46
CA LYS A 144 -23.45 5.13 -6.92
C LYS A 144 -23.55 6.41 -6.07
N ASN A 145 -23.43 6.26 -4.76
CA ASN A 145 -23.57 7.35 -3.80
C ASN A 145 -22.28 8.15 -3.57
N ALA A 146 -21.12 7.64 -4.02
CA ALA A 146 -19.86 8.36 -3.93
C ALA A 146 -19.88 9.67 -4.71
N ALA A 147 -19.27 10.71 -4.17
CA ALA A 147 -19.14 11.99 -4.83
C ALA A 147 -18.21 11.88 -6.06
N TRP A 148 -18.50 12.66 -7.10
CA TRP A 148 -17.60 12.77 -8.25
C TRP A 148 -16.34 13.55 -7.94
N ILE A 149 -16.44 14.54 -7.06
CA ILE A 149 -15.30 15.41 -6.66
C ILE A 149 -15.32 15.55 -5.15
N ALA A 150 -14.20 15.26 -4.52
CA ALA A 150 -13.94 15.53 -3.12
C ALA A 150 -12.58 16.20 -2.98
N VAL A 151 -12.53 17.28 -2.22
CA VAL A 151 -11.29 18.01 -1.96
C VAL A 151 -10.72 17.51 -0.64
N PRO A 152 -9.44 17.06 -0.59
CA PRO A 152 -8.77 16.70 0.64
C PRO A 152 -8.76 17.89 1.61
N SER A 153 -9.06 17.64 2.88
CA SER A 153 -9.08 18.67 3.93
C SER A 153 -7.87 18.53 4.86
N PHE A 154 -7.25 19.64 5.22
CA PHE A 154 -6.20 19.64 6.23
C PHE A 154 -6.78 19.35 7.62
N ILE A 155 -5.98 18.73 8.48
CA ILE A 155 -6.26 18.65 9.92
C ILE A 155 -6.34 20.09 10.45
N GLY A 156 -7.44 20.38 11.18
CA GLY A 156 -7.70 21.71 11.67
C GLY A 156 -8.71 22.52 10.83
N PHE A 157 -9.12 22.00 9.66
CA PHE A 157 -10.14 22.60 8.81
C PHE A 157 -11.30 21.61 8.55
N GLY A 158 -12.53 22.06 8.64
CA GLY A 158 -13.72 21.24 8.41
C GLY A 158 -14.00 20.25 9.54
N LYS A 159 -14.50 19.06 9.23
CA LYS A 159 -14.87 18.03 10.22
C LYS A 159 -13.68 17.45 10.99
N LEU A 160 -12.48 17.57 10.47
CA LEU A 160 -11.25 17.18 11.16
C LEU A 160 -10.70 18.27 12.09
N SER A 161 -11.29 19.47 12.11
CA SER A 161 -10.86 20.58 12.98
C SER A 161 -10.88 20.24 14.47
N ASP A 162 -11.76 19.32 14.88
CA ASP A 162 -11.87 18.87 16.27
C ASP A 162 -10.73 17.96 16.71
N VAL A 163 -9.93 17.44 15.76
CA VAL A 163 -8.87 16.48 16.04
C VAL A 163 -7.57 17.16 16.42
N GLY A 164 -7.22 18.27 15.82
CA GLY A 164 -6.00 19.06 16.08
C GLY A 164 -4.70 18.23 16.15
N ILE A 165 -3.64 18.68 15.49
CA ILE A 165 -2.31 18.07 15.64
C ILE A 165 -1.78 18.39 17.04
N SER A 166 -1.32 17.35 17.77
CA SER A 166 -0.73 17.52 19.10
C SER A 166 0.59 16.77 19.21
N PHE A 167 1.52 17.33 19.98
CA PHE A 167 2.88 16.80 20.11
C PHE A 167 3.08 16.22 21.51
N HIS A 168 3.24 14.89 21.57
CA HIS A 168 3.47 14.18 22.82
C HIS A 168 4.71 13.29 22.68
N ALA A 169 5.66 13.43 23.60
CA ALA A 169 6.91 12.65 23.58
C ALA A 169 6.65 11.14 23.56
N ASN A 170 5.63 10.68 24.28
CA ASN A 170 5.23 9.27 24.33
C ASN A 170 4.75 8.70 22.98
N ALA A 171 4.34 9.55 22.04
CA ALA A 171 3.99 9.17 20.68
C ALA A 171 5.18 9.39 19.73
N ILE A 172 5.90 10.51 19.88
CA ILE A 172 7.00 10.89 19.00
C ILE A 172 8.16 9.90 19.06
N ILE A 173 8.53 9.44 20.27
CA ILE A 173 9.69 8.52 20.42
C ILE A 173 9.46 7.19 19.72
N PRO A 174 8.39 6.41 19.99
CA PRO A 174 8.19 5.13 19.32
C PRO A 174 7.93 5.29 17.81
N ILE A 175 7.20 6.32 17.39
CA ILE A 175 6.98 6.59 15.96
C ILE A 175 8.27 7.02 15.27
N GLY A 176 9.12 7.83 15.93
CA GLY A 176 10.44 8.20 15.42
C GLY A 176 11.37 6.99 15.22
N ILE A 177 11.31 6.00 16.11
CA ILE A 177 12.03 4.72 15.94
C ILE A 177 11.50 3.97 14.71
N MET A 178 10.20 3.95 14.49
CA MET A 178 9.60 3.33 13.29
C MET A 178 10.08 4.02 12.01
N PHE A 179 10.27 5.34 12.00
CA PHE A 179 10.82 6.07 10.85
C PHE A 179 12.28 5.72 10.53
N ILE A 180 13.05 5.22 11.49
CA ILE A 180 14.37 4.64 11.21
C ILE A 180 14.21 3.31 10.46
N VAL A 181 13.20 2.52 10.85
CA VAL A 181 12.92 1.22 10.19
C VAL A 181 12.43 1.45 8.76
N THR A 182 11.51 2.42 8.54
CA THR A 182 11.04 2.77 7.18
C THR A 182 12.18 3.28 6.30
N ALA A 183 13.10 4.08 6.82
CA ALA A 183 14.28 4.52 6.09
C ALA A 183 15.14 3.32 5.60
N ILE A 184 15.31 2.30 6.44
CA ILE A 184 16.05 1.07 6.09
C ILE A 184 15.28 0.29 5.02
N GLU A 185 13.98 0.16 5.17
CA GLU A 185 13.08 -0.48 4.20
C GLU A 185 13.18 0.21 2.84
N THR A 186 13.06 1.54 2.80
CA THR A 186 13.15 2.34 1.58
C THR A 186 14.49 2.19 0.87
N VAL A 187 15.61 2.13 1.62
CA VAL A 187 16.94 1.84 1.05
C VAL A 187 16.95 0.44 0.42
N GLY A 188 16.38 -0.55 1.09
CA GLY A 188 16.26 -1.92 0.58
C GLY A 188 15.45 -2.01 -0.70
N ASP A 189 14.28 -1.39 -0.70
CA ASP A 189 13.35 -1.40 -1.83
C ASP A 189 13.92 -0.69 -3.06
N ILE A 190 14.54 0.47 -2.89
CA ILE A 190 15.18 1.20 -3.99
C ILE A 190 16.34 0.39 -4.55
N SER A 191 17.18 -0.20 -3.69
CA SER A 191 18.27 -1.06 -4.12
C SER A 191 17.75 -2.23 -4.95
N ALA A 192 16.73 -2.92 -4.46
CA ALA A 192 16.14 -4.07 -5.13
C ALA A 192 15.40 -3.67 -6.44
N CYS A 193 14.75 -2.50 -6.48
CA CYS A 193 14.14 -1.97 -7.71
C CYS A 193 15.18 -1.62 -8.77
N VAL A 194 16.28 -1.00 -8.39
CA VAL A 194 17.36 -0.63 -9.34
C VAL A 194 18.10 -1.88 -9.82
N GLU A 195 18.43 -2.81 -8.92
CA GLU A 195 19.04 -4.08 -9.29
C GLU A 195 18.12 -4.92 -10.16
N GLY A 196 16.87 -5.12 -9.72
CA GLY A 196 15.87 -5.93 -10.43
C GLY A 196 15.38 -5.31 -11.72
N GLY A 197 15.33 -3.99 -11.83
CA GLY A 197 14.79 -3.28 -12.99
C GLY A 197 15.84 -2.80 -14.01
N MET A 198 17.02 -2.38 -13.53
CA MET A 198 18.06 -1.75 -14.34
C MET A 198 19.35 -2.56 -14.42
N ASP A 199 19.42 -3.71 -13.74
CA ASP A 199 20.60 -4.59 -13.71
C ASP A 199 21.91 -3.86 -13.28
N ARG A 200 21.81 -2.93 -12.30
CA ARG A 200 22.91 -2.17 -11.70
C ARG A 200 22.68 -1.88 -10.23
N GLU A 201 23.70 -1.46 -9.54
CA GLU A 201 23.55 -0.98 -8.15
C GLU A 201 22.91 0.42 -8.10
N ALA A 202 22.19 0.69 -6.99
CA ALA A 202 21.65 2.01 -6.71
C ALA A 202 22.74 2.98 -6.30
N THR A 203 22.68 4.20 -6.81
CA THR A 203 23.60 5.28 -6.44
C THR A 203 23.23 5.91 -5.10
N ASP A 204 24.20 6.52 -4.41
CA ASP A 204 23.96 7.23 -3.14
C ASP A 204 22.88 8.32 -3.29
N SER A 205 22.83 8.99 -4.42
CA SER A 205 21.84 10.03 -4.70
C SER A 205 20.42 9.46 -4.84
N GLU A 206 20.26 8.29 -5.44
CA GLU A 206 18.97 7.62 -5.57
C GLU A 206 18.46 7.15 -4.20
N LEU A 207 19.33 6.55 -3.39
CA LEU A 207 18.99 6.11 -2.04
C LEU A 207 18.62 7.29 -1.14
N SER A 208 19.49 8.32 -1.12
CA SER A 208 19.26 9.53 -0.33
C SER A 208 17.97 10.25 -0.75
N GLY A 209 17.78 10.46 -2.06
CA GLY A 209 16.58 11.09 -2.59
C GLY A 209 15.29 10.33 -2.26
N GLY A 210 15.33 8.99 -2.29
CA GLY A 210 14.21 8.15 -1.92
C GLY A 210 13.81 8.30 -0.46
N VAL A 211 14.77 8.19 0.46
CA VAL A 211 14.49 8.35 1.90
C VAL A 211 14.03 9.76 2.25
N ILE A 212 14.59 10.81 1.61
CA ILE A 212 14.09 12.19 1.77
C ILE A 212 12.65 12.30 1.30
N CYS A 213 12.32 11.72 0.14
CA CYS A 213 10.98 11.76 -0.42
C CYS A 213 9.97 11.02 0.45
N ASP A 214 10.34 9.86 1.00
CA ASP A 214 9.52 9.06 1.89
C ASP A 214 9.20 9.80 3.18
N GLY A 215 10.22 10.33 3.86
CA GLY A 215 10.04 11.11 5.09
C GLY A 215 9.23 12.38 4.90
N LEU A 216 9.56 13.20 3.90
CA LEU A 216 8.82 14.43 3.62
C LEU A 216 7.39 14.14 3.14
N GLY A 217 7.19 13.07 2.37
CA GLY A 217 5.87 12.60 1.95
C GLY A 217 5.00 12.20 3.16
N SER A 218 5.56 11.48 4.11
CA SER A 218 4.90 11.10 5.36
C SER A 218 4.53 12.32 6.22
N SER A 219 5.43 13.31 6.31
CA SER A 219 5.14 14.58 7.01
C SER A 219 4.00 15.33 6.32
N PHE A 220 4.00 15.37 5.00
CA PHE A 220 2.95 16.01 4.22
C PHE A 220 1.61 15.28 4.37
N ALA A 221 1.60 13.95 4.34
CA ALA A 221 0.41 13.12 4.56
C ALA A 221 -0.22 13.37 5.94
N ALA A 222 0.60 13.53 6.97
CA ALA A 222 0.14 13.82 8.33
C ALA A 222 -0.66 15.13 8.43
N LEU A 223 -0.37 16.15 7.60
CA LEU A 223 -1.13 17.39 7.55
C LEU A 223 -2.57 17.19 7.06
N PHE A 224 -2.80 16.15 6.26
CA PHE A 224 -4.14 15.76 5.78
C PHE A 224 -4.81 14.70 6.65
N GLY A 225 -4.19 14.32 7.77
CA GLY A 225 -4.73 13.28 8.64
C GLY A 225 -4.56 11.88 8.07
N VAL A 226 -3.60 11.67 7.20
CA VAL A 226 -3.28 10.36 6.62
C VAL A 226 -2.09 9.77 7.38
N LEU A 227 -2.10 8.45 7.59
CA LEU A 227 -0.98 7.72 8.18
C LEU A 227 0.26 7.87 7.30
N PRO A 228 1.47 7.70 7.86
CA PRO A 228 2.71 7.76 7.09
C PRO A 228 2.68 6.86 5.87
N ASN A 229 3.23 7.32 4.78
CA ASN A 229 3.58 6.47 3.65
C ASN A 229 4.91 5.76 3.90
N THR A 230 5.14 4.69 3.19
CA THR A 230 6.43 4.00 3.09
C THR A 230 6.58 3.49 1.66
N SER A 231 7.78 3.08 1.28
CA SER A 231 7.98 2.38 0.02
C SER A 231 7.15 1.10 -0.01
N PHE A 232 6.54 0.80 -1.16
CA PHE A 232 5.67 -0.36 -1.30
C PHE A 232 6.47 -1.53 -1.87
N SER A 233 7.02 -2.36 -0.99
CA SER A 233 7.96 -3.44 -1.31
C SER A 233 7.42 -4.43 -2.36
N GLN A 234 6.10 -4.61 -2.46
CA GLN A 234 5.47 -5.44 -3.50
C GLN A 234 5.76 -4.93 -4.92
N ASN A 235 5.99 -3.63 -5.09
CA ASN A 235 6.35 -3.05 -6.38
C ASN A 235 7.75 -3.46 -6.84
N VAL A 236 8.64 -3.85 -5.95
CA VAL A 236 9.96 -4.43 -6.31
C VAL A 236 9.77 -5.65 -7.22
N GLY A 237 8.86 -6.54 -6.85
CA GLY A 237 8.50 -7.70 -7.67
C GLY A 237 7.94 -7.30 -9.04
N LEU A 238 7.06 -6.29 -9.08
CA LEU A 238 6.52 -5.76 -10.33
C LEU A 238 7.61 -5.19 -11.25
N VAL A 239 8.49 -4.36 -10.71
CA VAL A 239 9.60 -3.75 -11.45
C VAL A 239 10.55 -4.83 -11.98
N SER A 240 10.94 -5.80 -11.16
CA SER A 240 11.80 -6.91 -11.57
C SER A 240 11.18 -7.76 -12.68
N MET A 241 9.86 -7.96 -12.63
CA MET A 241 9.12 -8.75 -13.63
C MET A 241 8.87 -7.99 -14.93
N THR A 242 8.51 -6.71 -14.85
CA THR A 242 8.10 -5.92 -16.02
C THR A 242 9.27 -5.17 -16.65
N LYS A 243 10.33 -4.91 -15.89
CA LYS A 243 11.47 -4.05 -16.27
C LYS A 243 11.03 -2.62 -16.61
N VAL A 244 9.86 -2.19 -16.11
CA VAL A 244 9.37 -0.82 -16.32
C VAL A 244 10.00 0.09 -15.27
N VAL A 245 11.02 0.83 -15.66
CA VAL A 245 11.78 1.76 -14.81
C VAL A 245 11.75 3.19 -15.34
N ASN A 246 10.95 3.46 -16.36
CA ASN A 246 10.84 4.78 -16.95
C ASN A 246 10.14 5.73 -15.98
N ARG A 247 10.83 6.81 -15.56
CA ARG A 247 10.32 7.82 -14.63
C ARG A 247 9.00 8.44 -15.09
N PHE A 248 8.85 8.67 -16.39
CA PHE A 248 7.61 9.24 -16.95
C PHE A 248 6.44 8.28 -16.76
N ALA A 249 6.61 6.99 -17.06
CA ALA A 249 5.56 5.98 -16.88
C ALA A 249 5.13 5.87 -15.41
N ILE A 250 6.09 5.85 -14.47
CA ILE A 250 5.82 5.79 -13.03
C ILE A 250 5.13 7.08 -12.56
N SER A 251 5.55 8.26 -13.04
CA SER A 251 4.92 9.53 -12.72
C SER A 251 3.46 9.60 -13.20
N MET A 252 3.15 9.01 -14.35
CA MET A 252 1.76 8.94 -14.81
C MET A 252 0.89 8.09 -13.87
N GLY A 253 1.43 7.01 -13.32
CA GLY A 253 0.76 6.23 -12.26
C GLY A 253 0.48 7.07 -11.00
N ALA A 254 1.46 7.86 -10.56
CA ALA A 254 1.29 8.76 -9.42
C ALA A 254 0.22 9.84 -9.69
N ILE A 255 0.22 10.44 -10.89
CA ILE A 255 -0.82 11.40 -11.29
C ILE A 255 -2.20 10.74 -11.29
N PHE A 256 -2.31 9.51 -11.79
CA PHE A 256 -3.56 8.76 -11.76
C PHE A 256 -4.08 8.55 -10.32
N LEU A 257 -3.20 8.18 -9.39
CA LEU A 257 -3.56 8.04 -7.97
C LEU A 257 -4.04 9.38 -7.37
N VAL A 258 -3.40 10.49 -7.72
CA VAL A 258 -3.85 11.83 -7.30
C VAL A 258 -5.25 12.12 -7.84
N ILE A 259 -5.52 11.82 -9.11
CA ILE A 259 -6.85 11.99 -9.71
C ILE A 259 -7.89 11.12 -8.97
N CYS A 260 -7.56 9.85 -8.65
CA CYS A 260 -8.43 9.00 -7.84
C CYS A 260 -8.72 9.59 -6.45
N GLY A 261 -7.72 10.24 -5.84
CA GLY A 261 -7.89 10.93 -4.55
C GLY A 261 -8.88 12.10 -4.62
N PHE A 262 -8.98 12.79 -5.76
CA PHE A 262 -9.98 13.84 -5.98
C PHE A 262 -11.33 13.31 -6.47
N CYS A 263 -11.38 12.08 -6.97
CA CYS A 263 -12.59 11.46 -7.51
C CYS A 263 -12.92 10.15 -6.75
N PRO A 264 -13.60 10.23 -5.58
CA PRO A 264 -13.93 9.06 -4.76
C PRO A 264 -14.75 7.99 -5.49
N LYS A 265 -15.34 8.33 -6.63
CA LYS A 265 -16.10 7.40 -7.46
C LYS A 265 -15.21 6.44 -8.24
N ILE A 266 -13.94 6.78 -8.43
CA ILE A 266 -12.95 5.97 -9.17
C ILE A 266 -11.99 5.27 -8.18
N GLY A 267 -11.64 5.92 -7.06
CA GLY A 267 -10.81 5.38 -5.98
C GLY A 267 -11.65 4.62 -4.97
#